data_6595eed867351ec55686af8e7f084dbb
#
_entry.id   6595eed867351ec55686af8e7f084dbb
#
_cell.length_a   1.000
_cell.length_b   1.000
_cell.length_c   1.000
_cell.angle_alpha   90.00
_cell.angle_beta   90.00
_cell.angle_gamma   90.00
#
_symmetry.space_group_name_H-M   'P 1'
#
loop_
_entity.id
_entity.type
_entity.pdbx_description
1 polymer ?
#
loop_
_entity_poly.entity_id
_entity_poly.type
_entity_poly.pdbx_seq_one_letter_code
_entity_poly.pdbx_strand_id
1 'polypeptide(L)'
;DTIHRIHPTCGMVVPSFLIKLIEFAEKNQIDHNTCSMKKCVCIGEALRNPDFTLNTLGQRISEKWPSLQLYSTYASTEMQSSFTECSEFHGGHLQPELIIVEFLDDKNLPVKVGEPGEVTITTLGVEGMPLLRFKTGDICYQYTEPCACGRNTIRLSSVLGRKGQMIKYKGTTLYPPALFDILDDIPRVKNYVVEVYTNKLGTDEIL
;
A
#
# COMPACT_ATOMS: atom_id res chain seq x y z
N ASP A 1 9.84 18.25 18.17
CA ASP A 1 10.04 18.11 19.63
C ASP A 1 9.88 16.67 20.13
N THR A 2 8.78 15.95 19.84
CA THR A 2 8.53 14.62 20.40
C THR A 2 9.61 13.60 20.00
N ILE A 3 10.01 13.54 18.74
CA ILE A 3 11.06 12.62 18.26
C ILE A 3 12.38 12.88 18.97
N HIS A 4 12.78 14.13 19.11
CA HIS A 4 14.01 14.50 19.82
C HIS A 4 13.94 14.26 21.33
N ARG A 5 12.77 14.35 21.93
CA ARG A 5 12.58 14.13 23.38
C ARG A 5 12.49 12.66 23.76
N ILE A 6 11.81 11.84 22.94
CA ILE A 6 11.52 10.44 23.25
C ILE A 6 12.56 9.49 22.65
N HIS A 7 13.28 9.92 21.59
CA HIS A 7 14.25 9.11 20.86
C HIS A 7 13.70 7.78 20.34
N PRO A 8 12.54 7.74 19.63
CA PRO A 8 12.00 6.51 19.12
C PRO A 8 12.93 5.95 18.03
N THR A 9 13.09 4.63 17.99
CA THR A 9 13.85 3.95 16.94
C THR A 9 12.98 3.52 15.76
N CYS A 10 11.67 3.40 16.00
CA CYS A 10 10.67 3.03 15.00
C CYS A 10 9.47 3.97 15.05
N GLY A 11 8.77 4.12 13.92
CA GLY A 11 7.51 4.84 13.79
C GLY A 11 6.52 4.08 12.94
N MET A 12 5.23 4.44 13.07
CA MET A 12 4.17 4.03 12.14
C MET A 12 3.49 5.30 11.64
N VAL A 13 3.33 5.44 10.31
CA VAL A 13 2.86 6.70 9.74
C VAL A 13 2.31 6.50 8.33
N VAL A 14 1.48 7.42 7.88
CA VAL A 14 1.06 7.53 6.48
C VAL A 14 2.20 8.15 5.67
N PRO A 15 2.62 7.59 4.53
CA PRO A 15 3.77 8.09 3.74
C PRO A 15 3.73 9.58 3.41
N SER A 16 2.58 10.10 2.98
CA SER A 16 2.43 11.54 2.69
C SER A 16 2.68 12.44 3.91
N PHE A 17 2.44 11.92 5.12
CA PHE A 17 2.75 12.64 6.34
C PHE A 17 4.27 12.72 6.60
N LEU A 18 5.05 11.71 6.18
CA LEU A 18 6.52 11.78 6.25
C LEU A 18 7.05 12.93 5.39
N ILE A 19 6.51 13.14 4.19
CA ILE A 19 6.88 14.28 3.35
C ILE A 19 6.63 15.60 4.09
N LYS A 20 5.45 15.76 4.69
CA LYS A 20 5.13 16.96 5.49
C LYS A 20 6.07 17.14 6.70
N LEU A 21 6.46 16.05 7.34
CA LEU A 21 7.41 16.08 8.44
C LEU A 21 8.81 16.51 7.98
N ILE A 22 9.27 15.99 6.84
CA ILE A 22 10.53 16.37 6.20
C ILE A 22 10.51 17.86 5.82
N GLU A 23 9.46 18.31 5.13
CA GLU A 23 9.31 19.73 4.74
C GLU A 23 9.28 20.66 5.97
N PHE A 24 8.61 20.24 7.04
CA PHE A 24 8.62 20.98 8.30
C PHE A 24 10.03 21.05 8.90
N ALA A 25 10.77 19.95 8.91
CA ALA A 25 12.14 19.89 9.42
C ALA A 25 13.07 20.79 8.60
N GLU A 26 13.02 20.69 7.26
CA GLU A 26 13.79 21.53 6.34
C GLU A 26 13.49 23.02 6.57
N LYS A 27 12.20 23.40 6.63
CA LYS A 27 11.79 24.80 6.88
C LYS A 27 12.28 25.36 8.21
N ASN A 28 12.40 24.52 9.24
CA ASN A 28 12.84 24.92 10.57
C ASN A 28 14.33 24.62 10.81
N GLN A 29 15.11 24.28 9.79
CA GLN A 29 16.54 23.96 9.85
C GLN A 29 16.87 22.83 10.84
N ILE A 30 15.96 21.85 10.95
CA ILE A 30 16.14 20.65 11.78
C ILE A 30 16.68 19.54 10.88
N ASP A 31 17.83 19.00 11.22
CA ASP A 31 18.37 17.84 10.53
C ASP A 31 17.67 16.56 11.00
N HIS A 32 16.68 16.13 10.22
CA HIS A 32 15.92 14.90 10.51
C HIS A 32 16.75 13.62 10.33
N ASN A 33 17.84 13.64 9.57
CA ASN A 33 18.73 12.49 9.37
C ASN A 33 19.52 12.10 10.63
N THR A 34 19.68 13.03 11.55
CA THR A 34 20.39 12.80 12.83
C THR A 34 19.49 12.26 13.94
N CYS A 35 18.18 12.17 13.71
CA CYS A 35 17.27 11.64 14.72
C CYS A 35 17.43 10.12 14.95
N SER A 36 16.89 9.64 16.06
CA SER A 36 16.99 8.23 16.48
C SER A 36 16.17 7.26 15.63
N MET A 37 15.19 7.75 14.85
CA MET A 37 14.26 6.93 14.08
C MET A 37 14.98 6.28 12.88
N LYS A 38 14.97 4.95 12.82
CA LYS A 38 15.66 4.15 11.80
C LYS A 38 14.71 3.33 10.94
N LYS A 39 13.52 3.06 11.42
CA LYS A 39 12.52 2.25 10.73
C LYS A 39 11.16 2.92 10.78
N CYS A 40 10.41 2.80 9.70
CA CYS A 40 9.06 3.31 9.63
C CYS A 40 8.15 2.31 8.94
N VAL A 41 7.07 1.91 9.60
CA VAL A 41 5.99 1.14 9.00
C VAL A 41 5.00 2.13 8.38
N CYS A 42 4.83 2.02 7.08
CA CYS A 42 4.00 2.91 6.28
C CYS A 42 2.64 2.25 6.02
N ILE A 43 1.56 2.92 6.44
CA ILE A 43 0.18 2.43 6.36
C ILE A 43 -0.72 3.45 5.65
N GLY A 44 -1.78 2.98 5.01
CA GLY A 44 -2.86 3.79 4.46
C GLY A 44 -2.63 4.32 3.05
N GLU A 45 -1.38 4.34 2.58
CA GLU A 45 -1.02 4.70 1.21
C GLU A 45 -0.01 3.71 0.66
N ALA A 46 -0.02 3.51 -0.66
CA ALA A 46 0.96 2.65 -1.32
C ALA A 46 2.36 3.29 -1.23
N LEU A 47 3.34 2.49 -0.88
CA LEU A 47 4.75 2.86 -0.81
C LEU A 47 5.54 2.26 -1.98
N ARG A 48 5.04 1.17 -2.57
CA ARG A 48 5.70 0.41 -3.62
C ARG A 48 4.79 0.12 -4.79
N ASN A 49 5.41 -0.05 -5.93
CA ASN A 49 4.81 -0.62 -7.13
C ASN A 49 4.59 -2.14 -6.97
N PRO A 50 3.79 -2.78 -7.84
CA PRO A 50 3.58 -4.23 -7.78
C PRO A 50 4.86 -5.07 -7.93
N ASP A 51 5.89 -4.54 -8.57
CA ASP A 51 7.21 -5.15 -8.73
C ASP A 51 8.14 -4.96 -7.51
N PHE A 52 7.59 -4.42 -6.41
CA PHE A 52 8.27 -4.11 -5.14
C PHE A 52 9.25 -2.92 -5.17
N THR A 53 9.46 -2.28 -6.29
CA THR A 53 10.20 -1.01 -6.34
C THR A 53 9.44 0.08 -5.59
N LEU A 54 10.15 1.05 -5.03
CA LEU A 54 9.50 2.21 -4.43
C LEU A 54 8.76 3.00 -5.52
N ASN A 55 7.53 3.38 -5.26
CA ASN A 55 6.80 4.33 -6.10
C ASN A 55 7.35 5.76 -5.91
N THR A 56 6.85 6.73 -6.66
CA THR A 56 7.31 8.13 -6.62
C THR A 56 7.34 8.69 -5.19
N LEU A 57 6.30 8.44 -4.39
CA LEU A 57 6.24 8.90 -3.00
C LEU A 57 7.32 8.24 -2.12
N GLY A 58 7.48 6.92 -2.24
CA GLY A 58 8.50 6.16 -1.52
C GLY A 58 9.91 6.58 -1.89
N GLN A 59 10.19 6.84 -3.18
CA GLN A 59 11.47 7.33 -3.66
C GLN A 59 11.80 8.71 -3.07
N ARG A 60 10.87 9.66 -3.13
CA ARG A 60 11.03 11.01 -2.56
C ARG A 60 11.35 10.97 -1.06
N ILE A 61 10.69 10.10 -0.30
CA ILE A 61 10.99 9.93 1.13
C ILE A 61 12.40 9.37 1.32
N SER A 62 12.74 8.31 0.58
CA SER A 62 14.04 7.65 0.68
C SER A 62 15.22 8.55 0.29
N GLU A 63 15.04 9.41 -0.72
CA GLU A 63 16.03 10.40 -1.12
C GLU A 63 16.27 11.47 -0.05
N LYS A 64 15.18 11.97 0.54
CA LYS A 64 15.26 13.03 1.55
C LYS A 64 15.67 12.52 2.94
N TRP A 65 15.33 11.26 3.25
CA TRP A 65 15.65 10.64 4.53
C TRP A 65 16.30 9.26 4.35
N PRO A 66 17.53 9.20 3.79
CA PRO A 66 18.19 7.93 3.42
C PRO A 66 18.52 7.02 4.60
N SER A 67 18.57 7.53 5.83
CA SER A 67 18.80 6.72 7.03
C SER A 67 17.55 6.01 7.54
N LEU A 68 16.36 6.29 6.97
CA LEU A 68 15.07 5.73 7.38
C LEU A 68 14.70 4.56 6.47
N GLN A 69 14.62 3.35 7.04
CA GLN A 69 14.10 2.18 6.33
C GLN A 69 12.56 2.20 6.32
N LEU A 70 11.98 2.10 5.14
CA LEU A 70 10.53 2.14 4.93
C LEU A 70 9.98 0.74 4.72
N TYR A 71 8.98 0.37 5.50
CA TYR A 71 8.27 -0.91 5.41
C TYR A 71 6.82 -0.66 5.06
N SER A 72 6.35 -1.23 3.95
CA SER A 72 4.94 -1.15 3.57
C SER A 72 4.11 -2.10 4.42
N THR A 73 2.88 -1.69 4.75
CA THR A 73 1.90 -2.57 5.36
C THR A 73 0.52 -2.34 4.77
N TYR A 74 -0.19 -3.44 4.51
CA TYR A 74 -1.60 -3.44 4.17
C TYR A 74 -2.39 -3.93 5.37
N ALA A 75 -3.32 -3.13 5.85
CA ALA A 75 -4.15 -3.43 7.00
C ALA A 75 -5.50 -2.75 6.88
N SER A 76 -6.51 -3.32 7.51
CA SER A 76 -7.79 -2.65 7.75
C SER A 76 -8.29 -2.99 9.15
N THR A 77 -9.15 -2.14 9.69
CA THR A 77 -9.75 -2.38 11.01
C THR A 77 -10.57 -3.67 11.01
N GLU A 78 -11.24 -3.95 9.92
CA GLU A 78 -12.11 -5.13 9.75
C GLU A 78 -11.33 -6.43 9.84
N MET A 79 -10.15 -6.51 9.23
CA MET A 79 -9.34 -7.73 9.24
C MET A 79 -8.61 -7.99 10.56
N GLN A 80 -8.49 -6.99 11.43
CA GLN A 80 -7.81 -7.05 12.73
C GLN A 80 -6.38 -7.61 12.66
N SER A 81 -5.77 -7.54 11.49
CA SER A 81 -4.44 -8.04 11.19
C SER A 81 -3.81 -7.17 10.11
N SER A 82 -2.59 -7.47 9.75
CA SER A 82 -1.86 -6.76 8.71
C SER A 82 -0.98 -7.69 7.88
N PHE A 83 -0.74 -7.29 6.66
CA PHE A 83 0.28 -7.85 5.79
C PHE A 83 1.44 -6.86 5.74
N THR A 84 2.46 -7.09 6.56
CA THR A 84 3.61 -6.20 6.70
C THR A 84 4.85 -6.80 6.06
N GLU A 85 5.62 -5.97 5.38
CA GLU A 85 6.89 -6.35 4.77
C GLU A 85 7.91 -6.83 5.83
N CYS A 86 8.80 -7.68 5.38
CA CYS A 86 10.04 -8.03 6.08
C CYS A 86 11.23 -7.23 5.51
N SER A 87 12.45 -7.56 5.95
CA SER A 87 13.70 -6.93 5.48
C SER A 87 14.02 -7.12 4.00
N GLU A 88 13.32 -8.04 3.34
CA GLU A 88 13.51 -8.29 1.90
C GLU A 88 12.69 -7.35 1.01
N PHE A 89 11.71 -6.64 1.59
CA PHE A 89 10.85 -5.67 0.90
C PHE A 89 10.06 -6.22 -0.29
N HIS A 90 9.76 -7.50 -0.27
CA HIS A 90 9.08 -8.21 -1.37
C HIS A 90 7.64 -8.59 -1.00
N GLY A 91 6.83 -7.61 -0.62
CA GLY A 91 5.42 -7.76 -0.27
C GLY A 91 5.15 -8.10 1.19
N GLY A 92 3.92 -7.84 1.61
CA GLY A 92 3.48 -8.04 2.98
C GLY A 92 3.14 -9.50 3.28
N HIS A 93 3.66 -10.03 4.38
CA HIS A 93 3.44 -11.41 4.81
C HIS A 93 2.07 -11.63 5.45
N LEU A 94 1.40 -12.73 5.08
CA LEU A 94 0.21 -13.24 5.77
C LEU A 94 0.55 -13.67 7.20
N GLN A 95 -0.37 -13.44 8.12
CA GLN A 95 -0.40 -13.99 9.48
C GLN A 95 -1.43 -15.14 9.50
N PRO A 96 -1.04 -16.39 9.19
CA PRO A 96 -1.98 -17.48 8.93
C PRO A 96 -2.73 -17.97 10.18
N GLU A 97 -2.23 -17.63 11.35
CA GLU A 97 -2.88 -17.90 12.64
C GLU A 97 -4.03 -16.92 12.96
N LEU A 98 -4.08 -15.77 12.27
CA LEU A 98 -5.08 -14.72 12.52
C LEU A 98 -6.14 -14.63 11.44
N ILE A 99 -5.77 -14.89 10.18
CA ILE A 99 -6.70 -14.76 9.04
C ILE A 99 -6.39 -15.80 7.96
N ILE A 100 -7.46 -16.21 7.25
CA ILE A 100 -7.37 -16.89 5.97
C ILE A 100 -7.56 -15.82 4.88
N VAL A 101 -6.75 -15.87 3.82
CA VAL A 101 -6.85 -14.98 2.66
C VAL A 101 -7.14 -15.76 1.40
N GLU A 102 -8.07 -15.25 0.60
CA GLU A 102 -8.37 -15.71 -0.76
C GLU A 102 -8.23 -14.53 -1.73
N PHE A 103 -7.88 -14.82 -2.98
CA PHE A 103 -7.84 -13.83 -4.07
C PHE A 103 -8.85 -14.27 -5.12
N LEU A 104 -9.92 -13.51 -5.28
CA LEU A 104 -11.08 -13.93 -6.06
C LEU A 104 -11.28 -13.07 -7.31
N ASP A 105 -11.75 -13.72 -8.37
CA ASP A 105 -12.24 -13.05 -9.57
C ASP A 105 -13.67 -12.52 -9.42
N ASP A 106 -14.25 -11.99 -10.49
CA ASP A 106 -15.61 -11.46 -10.52
C ASP A 106 -16.68 -12.56 -10.34
N LYS A 107 -16.32 -13.82 -10.56
CA LYS A 107 -17.20 -14.99 -10.37
C LYS A 107 -17.06 -15.62 -8.98
N ASN A 108 -16.26 -15.02 -8.10
CA ASN A 108 -15.89 -15.52 -6.77
C ASN A 108 -15.08 -16.84 -6.81
N LEU A 109 -14.35 -17.07 -7.88
CA LEU A 109 -13.44 -18.19 -8.01
C LEU A 109 -12.01 -17.71 -7.73
N PRO A 110 -11.14 -18.57 -7.16
CA PRO A 110 -9.74 -18.24 -6.93
C PRO A 110 -9.03 -17.90 -8.25
N VAL A 111 -8.29 -16.79 -8.26
CA VAL A 111 -7.43 -16.42 -9.38
C VAL A 111 -6.14 -17.26 -9.38
N LYS A 112 -5.50 -17.37 -10.53
CA LYS A 112 -4.18 -18.02 -10.64
C LYS A 112 -3.10 -17.15 -10.02
N VAL A 113 -2.01 -17.78 -9.58
CA VAL A 113 -0.82 -17.06 -9.15
C VAL A 113 -0.32 -16.18 -10.30
N GLY A 114 -0.03 -14.92 -10.00
CA GLY A 114 0.35 -13.92 -11.00
C GLY A 114 -0.82 -13.16 -11.65
N GLU A 115 -2.05 -13.52 -11.33
CA GLU A 115 -3.25 -12.75 -11.71
C GLU A 115 -3.72 -11.89 -10.52
N PRO A 116 -4.23 -10.68 -10.78
CA PRO A 116 -4.79 -9.84 -9.74
C PRO A 116 -6.14 -10.39 -9.26
N GLY A 117 -6.37 -10.37 -7.96
CA GLY A 117 -7.63 -10.82 -7.37
C GLY A 117 -8.11 -9.91 -6.25
N GLU A 118 -9.42 -9.93 -6.01
CA GLU A 118 -10.04 -9.24 -4.88
C GLU A 118 -9.64 -9.93 -3.57
N VAL A 119 -8.98 -9.21 -2.70
CA VAL A 119 -8.59 -9.71 -1.38
C VAL A 119 -9.84 -10.00 -0.58
N THR A 120 -10.03 -11.27 -0.23
CA THR A 120 -11.16 -11.76 0.55
C THR A 120 -10.61 -12.45 1.79
N ILE A 121 -11.10 -12.08 2.97
CA ILE A 121 -10.55 -12.55 4.24
C ILE A 121 -11.59 -13.28 5.09
N THR A 122 -11.11 -14.23 5.87
CA THR A 122 -11.85 -14.83 6.99
C THR A 122 -11.03 -14.65 8.26
N THR A 123 -11.59 -13.99 9.26
CA THR A 123 -10.91 -13.77 10.54
C THR A 123 -10.98 -15.02 11.41
N LEU A 124 -9.89 -15.32 12.12
CA LEU A 124 -9.81 -16.47 13.04
C LEU A 124 -9.76 -15.97 14.48
N GLY A 125 -10.47 -16.66 15.38
CA GLY A 125 -10.46 -16.32 16.81
C GLY A 125 -11.16 -15.02 17.20
N VAL A 126 -11.90 -14.39 16.28
CA VAL A 126 -12.65 -13.16 16.53
C VAL A 126 -14.07 -13.53 16.95
N GLU A 127 -14.45 -13.16 18.17
CA GLU A 127 -15.78 -13.50 18.73
C GLU A 127 -16.81 -12.39 18.52
N GLY A 128 -16.42 -11.12 18.65
CA GLY A 128 -17.37 -9.99 18.62
C GLY A 128 -17.99 -9.74 17.25
N MET A 129 -17.19 -9.78 16.19
CA MET A 129 -17.64 -9.63 14.80
C MET A 129 -16.76 -10.50 13.89
N PRO A 130 -17.00 -11.83 13.86
CA PRO A 130 -16.25 -12.71 12.98
C PRO A 130 -16.61 -12.43 11.51
N LEU A 131 -15.61 -12.31 10.65
CA LEU A 131 -15.80 -12.13 9.22
C LEU A 131 -15.56 -13.46 8.50
N LEU A 132 -16.53 -13.87 7.69
CA LEU A 132 -16.44 -15.05 6.84
C LEU A 132 -16.45 -14.60 5.37
N ARG A 133 -15.34 -14.86 4.66
CA ARG A 133 -15.18 -14.49 3.25
C ARG A 133 -15.55 -13.03 2.97
N PHE A 134 -15.09 -12.15 3.83
CA PHE A 134 -15.31 -10.71 3.70
C PHE A 134 -14.47 -10.14 2.55
N LYS A 135 -15.14 -9.56 1.57
CA LYS A 135 -14.52 -8.91 0.43
C LYS A 135 -14.09 -7.50 0.79
N THR A 136 -12.79 -7.24 0.74
CA THR A 136 -12.25 -5.92 1.10
C THR A 136 -12.52 -4.87 0.01
N GLY A 137 -12.76 -5.31 -1.22
CA GLY A 137 -12.82 -4.46 -2.40
C GLY A 137 -11.44 -4.08 -2.94
N ASP A 138 -10.36 -4.44 -2.28
CA ASP A 138 -8.99 -4.14 -2.70
C ASP A 138 -8.46 -5.25 -3.62
N ILE A 139 -7.78 -4.86 -4.68
CA ILE A 139 -7.20 -5.78 -5.67
C ILE A 139 -5.69 -5.85 -5.45
N CYS A 140 -5.17 -7.08 -5.29
CA CYS A 140 -3.75 -7.34 -5.09
C CYS A 140 -3.28 -8.54 -5.92
N TYR A 141 -1.95 -8.65 -6.11
CA TYR A 141 -1.30 -9.90 -6.51
C TYR A 141 -0.94 -10.73 -5.28
N GLN A 142 -0.97 -12.05 -5.44
CA GLN A 142 -0.45 -13.00 -4.45
C GLN A 142 0.91 -13.54 -4.91
N TYR A 143 1.79 -13.77 -3.93
CA TYR A 143 3.09 -14.40 -4.13
C TYR A 143 3.22 -15.57 -3.18
N THR A 144 3.49 -16.76 -3.72
CA THR A 144 3.52 -18.01 -2.96
C THR A 144 4.93 -18.57 -2.80
N GLU A 145 5.92 -18.01 -3.50
CA GLU A 145 7.31 -18.43 -3.41
C GLU A 145 7.86 -18.15 -2.00
N PRO A 146 8.71 -19.02 -1.47
CA PRO A 146 9.40 -18.77 -0.19
C PRO A 146 10.14 -17.43 -0.21
N CYS A 147 10.04 -16.69 0.88
CA CYS A 147 10.77 -15.43 1.02
C CYS A 147 12.20 -15.69 1.53
N ALA A 148 13.17 -14.92 1.07
CA ALA A 148 14.55 -14.99 1.55
C ALA A 148 14.69 -14.72 3.07
N CYS A 149 13.69 -14.09 3.69
CA CYS A 149 13.63 -13.93 5.15
C CYS A 149 13.35 -15.24 5.91
N GLY A 150 13.14 -16.35 5.22
CA GLY A 150 12.87 -17.68 5.78
C GLY A 150 11.39 -18.02 5.99
N ARG A 151 10.46 -17.08 5.76
CA ARG A 151 9.02 -17.35 5.87
C ARG A 151 8.48 -17.94 4.57
N ASN A 152 7.53 -18.88 4.73
CA ASN A 152 6.84 -19.56 3.62
C ASN A 152 5.38 -19.10 3.49
N THR A 153 4.97 -18.06 4.23
CA THR A 153 3.61 -17.53 4.15
C THR A 153 3.38 -16.77 2.85
N ILE A 154 2.14 -16.81 2.36
CA ILE A 154 1.70 -15.99 1.21
C ILE A 154 2.05 -14.53 1.49
N ARG A 155 2.48 -13.83 0.45
CA ARG A 155 2.73 -12.39 0.47
C ARG A 155 1.79 -11.68 -0.49
N LEU A 156 1.42 -10.44 -0.14
CA LEU A 156 0.62 -9.57 -0.98
C LEU A 156 1.49 -8.46 -1.59
N SER A 157 1.16 -8.07 -2.82
CA SER A 157 1.66 -6.82 -3.40
C SER A 157 1.10 -5.60 -2.64
N SER A 158 1.55 -4.42 -3.01
CA SER A 158 0.78 -3.20 -2.79
C SER A 158 -0.61 -3.33 -3.43
N VAL A 159 -1.58 -2.60 -2.87
CA VAL A 159 -2.93 -2.52 -3.45
C VAL A 159 -2.85 -1.85 -4.81
N LEU A 160 -3.30 -2.54 -5.86
CA LEU A 160 -3.38 -2.00 -7.22
C LEU A 160 -4.46 -0.92 -7.32
N GLY A 161 -5.55 -1.10 -6.59
CA GLY A 161 -6.69 -0.21 -6.52
C GLY A 161 -7.90 -0.90 -5.95
N ARG A 162 -9.02 -0.18 -5.88
CA ARG A 162 -10.29 -0.72 -5.41
C ARG A 162 -11.17 -1.14 -6.57
N LYS A 163 -11.84 -2.27 -6.44
CA LYS A 163 -12.75 -2.83 -7.44
C LYS A 163 -13.83 -1.83 -7.88
N GLY A 164 -14.41 -1.09 -6.93
CA GLY A 164 -15.41 -0.06 -7.20
C GLY A 164 -14.85 1.24 -7.81
N GLN A 165 -13.53 1.37 -7.95
CA GLN A 165 -12.86 2.56 -8.49
C GLN A 165 -12.08 2.26 -9.78
N MET A 166 -12.22 1.05 -10.32
CA MET A 166 -11.59 0.69 -11.60
C MET A 166 -12.18 1.52 -12.74
N ILE A 167 -11.33 2.10 -13.55
CA ILE A 167 -11.68 2.89 -14.72
C ILE A 167 -11.53 2.01 -15.95
N LYS A 168 -12.58 1.84 -16.73
CA LYS A 168 -12.54 1.10 -18.00
C LYS A 168 -12.32 2.05 -19.17
N TYR A 169 -11.08 2.30 -19.51
CA TYR A 169 -10.69 3.23 -20.55
C TYR A 169 -10.22 2.49 -21.80
N LYS A 170 -10.94 2.67 -22.92
CA LYS A 170 -10.61 2.08 -24.25
C LYS A 170 -10.25 0.58 -24.21
N GLY A 171 -10.98 -0.20 -23.44
CA GLY A 171 -10.77 -1.65 -23.31
C GLY A 171 -9.66 -2.07 -22.33
N THR A 172 -9.00 -1.11 -21.70
CA THR A 172 -8.01 -1.36 -20.64
C THR A 172 -8.58 -1.00 -19.29
N THR A 173 -8.22 -1.78 -18.26
CA THR A 173 -8.55 -1.45 -16.87
C THR A 173 -7.43 -0.60 -16.28
N LEU A 174 -7.76 0.61 -15.82
CA LEU A 174 -6.86 1.49 -15.11
C LEU A 174 -7.27 1.56 -13.63
N TYR A 175 -6.28 1.57 -12.76
CA TYR A 175 -6.47 1.80 -11.34
C TYR A 175 -6.02 3.22 -10.99
N PRO A 176 -6.83 4.01 -10.24
CA PRO A 176 -6.49 5.38 -9.89
C PRO A 176 -5.08 5.59 -9.30
N PRO A 177 -4.56 4.70 -8.43
CA PRO A 177 -3.20 4.85 -7.91
C PRO A 177 -2.11 4.94 -8.98
N ALA A 178 -2.25 4.22 -10.09
CA ALA A 178 -1.28 4.30 -11.20
C ALA A 178 -1.31 5.66 -11.91
N LEU A 179 -2.49 6.29 -12.00
CA LEU A 179 -2.61 7.66 -12.52
C LEU A 179 -2.02 8.68 -11.55
N PHE A 180 -2.25 8.49 -10.27
CA PHE A 180 -1.73 9.39 -9.23
C PHE A 180 -0.21 9.37 -9.19
N ASP A 181 0.41 8.19 -9.30
CA ASP A 181 1.87 8.08 -9.34
C ASP A 181 2.48 8.85 -10.52
N ILE A 182 1.86 8.79 -11.71
CA ILE A 182 2.26 9.56 -12.89
C ILE A 182 2.09 11.06 -12.67
N LEU A 183 0.96 11.50 -12.10
CA LEU A 183 0.68 12.92 -11.87
C LEU A 183 1.58 13.52 -10.79
N ASP A 184 1.91 12.75 -9.76
CA ASP A 184 2.82 13.13 -8.68
C ASP A 184 4.27 13.29 -9.15
N ASP A 185 4.66 12.62 -10.26
CA ASP A 185 5.99 12.75 -10.87
C ASP A 185 6.13 14.00 -11.77
N ILE A 186 5.03 14.69 -12.10
CA ILE A 186 5.09 15.88 -12.95
C ILE A 186 5.60 17.08 -12.14
N PRO A 187 6.77 17.68 -12.49
CA PRO A 187 7.31 18.82 -11.80
C PRO A 187 6.30 19.99 -11.80
N ARG A 188 6.14 20.64 -10.66
CA ARG A 188 5.25 21.80 -10.43
C ARG A 188 3.75 21.47 -10.29
N VAL A 189 3.30 20.25 -10.49
CA VAL A 189 1.94 19.84 -10.10
C VAL A 189 1.92 19.66 -8.58
N LYS A 190 1.05 20.40 -7.89
CA LYS A 190 0.92 20.32 -6.41
C LYS A 190 -0.36 19.65 -5.99
N ASN A 191 -1.43 19.92 -6.72
CA ASN A 191 -2.75 19.35 -6.50
C ASN A 191 -3.42 19.12 -7.85
N TYR A 192 -4.20 18.07 -7.93
CA TYR A 192 -4.97 17.72 -9.12
C TYR A 192 -6.30 17.07 -8.72
N VAL A 193 -7.22 17.03 -9.64
CA VAL A 193 -8.45 16.26 -9.57
C VAL A 193 -8.53 15.45 -10.85
N VAL A 194 -8.82 14.17 -10.72
CA VAL A 194 -9.08 13.29 -11.85
C VAL A 194 -10.58 13.08 -11.91
N GLU A 195 -11.21 13.59 -12.97
CA GLU A 195 -12.64 13.39 -13.20
C GLU A 195 -12.84 12.24 -14.19
N VAL A 196 -13.67 11.29 -13.81
CA VAL A 196 -14.04 10.14 -14.64
C VAL A 196 -15.53 10.19 -14.88
N TYR A 197 -15.93 10.17 -16.15
CA TYR A 197 -17.34 10.10 -16.51
C TYR A 197 -17.56 9.05 -17.62
N THR A 198 -18.70 8.41 -17.57
CA THR A 198 -19.07 7.43 -18.58
C THR A 198 -19.77 8.15 -19.74
N ASN A 199 -19.23 8.01 -20.93
CA ASN A 199 -19.78 8.63 -22.13
C ASN A 199 -21.04 7.89 -22.65
N LYS A 200 -21.65 8.41 -23.73
CA LYS A 200 -22.87 7.82 -24.33
C LYS A 200 -22.68 6.41 -24.89
N LEU A 201 -21.45 5.96 -25.08
CA LEU A 201 -21.09 4.63 -25.56
C LEU A 201 -20.83 3.64 -24.42
N GLY A 202 -20.98 4.08 -23.15
CA GLY A 202 -20.75 3.23 -21.99
C GLY A 202 -19.26 3.01 -21.67
N THR A 203 -18.37 3.85 -22.20
CA THR A 203 -16.93 3.82 -21.88
C THR A 203 -16.57 5.02 -21.00
N ASP A 204 -15.61 4.81 -20.10
CA ASP A 204 -15.12 5.88 -19.24
C ASP A 204 -14.20 6.83 -20.01
N GLU A 205 -14.32 8.12 -19.74
CA GLU A 205 -13.42 9.17 -20.18
C GLU A 205 -12.79 9.84 -18.96
N ILE A 206 -11.54 10.29 -19.12
CA ILE A 206 -10.74 10.89 -18.05
C ILE A 206 -10.42 12.34 -18.45
N LEU A 207 -10.64 13.28 -17.54
CA LEU A 207 -10.25 14.69 -17.61
C LEU A 207 -9.21 15.00 -16.54
#